data_0be1c7f19edd4a12435d63c5b4083ffb
#
_entry.id   0be1c7f19edd4a12435d63c5b4083ffb
#
_cell.length_a   1.000
_cell.length_b   1.000
_cell.length_c   1.000
_cell.angle_alpha   90.00
_cell.angle_beta   90.00
_cell.angle_gamma   90.00
#
_symmetry.space_group_name_H-M   'P 1'
#
loop_
_entity.id
_entity.type
_entity.pdbx_description
1 polymer ?
#
loop_
_entity_poly.entity_id
_entity_poly.type
_entity_poly.pdbx_seq_one_letter_code
_entity_poly.pdbx_strand_id
1 'polypeptide(L)'
;MEEDDSYYDRPRGCCCCAWSGRRKCVVFSIALSVIILIIIIALAVSLSRKGGFKYTPSTAQVNNTVAFEEGGATRKSVNDTSIGIGAGTDAYTYYQGNASNFPSKDRWVSFHDMWDANLDTFKNSCGWLDRGENNSPEIIQDIYNAIQDRANASLVDHRIILATIIQETNGCPLVSHTTSSGGTRNPGLMQSHNGHEYNPKHSRLSIMLMIQDGTQGTDAGWGLVDNLNLYGNPYKAMRGYNSGYIPTSGDLSEKAGATACYVSDMANRLTGWVRAKSECPGGAE
;
A
#
# COMPACT_ATOMS: atom_id res chain seq x y z
N MET A 1 -61.97 91.27 23.59
CA MET A 1 -63.13 90.39 23.51
C MET A 1 -62.90 89.52 22.29
N GLU A 2 -62.99 88.26 22.48
CA GLU A 2 -62.86 87.08 21.62
C GLU A 2 -61.49 86.39 21.59
N GLU A 3 -61.48 85.30 22.32
CA GLU A 3 -60.54 84.22 22.38
C GLU A 3 -60.59 83.42 21.05
N ASP A 4 -59.46 83.02 20.51
CA ASP A 4 -59.49 82.02 19.47
C ASP A 4 -58.43 80.92 19.86
N ASP A 5 -58.99 79.82 20.34
CA ASP A 5 -58.32 78.58 20.71
C ASP A 5 -58.02 77.76 19.45
N SER A 6 -56.82 77.80 18.95
CA SER A 6 -56.40 76.87 17.92
C SER A 6 -55.70 75.67 18.56
N TYR A 7 -56.44 74.60 18.68
CA TYR A 7 -55.98 73.26 19.13
C TYR A 7 -55.07 72.61 18.12
N TYR A 8 -53.76 72.49 18.46
CA TYR A 8 -52.74 71.80 17.61
C TYR A 8 -52.91 70.29 17.78
N ASP A 9 -53.39 69.61 16.72
CA ASP A 9 -53.48 68.15 16.66
C ASP A 9 -52.13 67.58 16.28
N ARG A 10 -51.46 66.87 17.21
CA ARG A 10 -50.25 66.14 16.96
C ARG A 10 -50.56 64.74 16.43
N PRO A 11 -50.04 64.32 15.28
CA PRO A 11 -50.24 62.98 14.79
C PRO A 11 -49.53 61.97 15.71
N ARG A 12 -50.27 61.05 16.28
CA ARG A 12 -49.74 59.88 17.02
C ARG A 12 -48.98 58.97 16.06
N GLY A 13 -47.66 59.00 16.13
CA GLY A 13 -46.81 58.08 15.38
C GLY A 13 -47.07 56.63 15.80
N CYS A 14 -47.51 55.82 14.87
CA CYS A 14 -47.72 54.40 15.04
C CYS A 14 -46.41 53.68 15.38
N CYS A 15 -46.21 53.29 16.65
CA CYS A 15 -45.09 52.46 17.13
C CYS A 15 -45.02 51.07 16.48
N CYS A 16 -45.96 50.69 15.63
CA CYS A 16 -46.01 49.36 14.99
C CYS A 16 -45.06 49.17 13.82
N CYS A 17 -44.58 50.24 13.16
CA CYS A 17 -43.69 50.11 11.98
C CYS A 17 -42.23 49.84 12.37
N ALA A 18 -41.77 50.26 13.57
CA ALA A 18 -40.38 50.05 13.99
C ALA A 18 -40.08 48.59 14.37
N TRP A 19 -41.07 47.81 14.80
CA TRP A 19 -40.86 46.41 15.21
C TRP A 19 -40.82 45.42 14.03
N SER A 20 -41.55 45.71 12.96
CA SER A 20 -41.48 44.87 11.75
C SER A 20 -40.13 44.96 11.01
N GLY A 21 -39.49 46.13 11.02
CA GLY A 21 -38.16 46.35 10.45
C GLY A 21 -37.06 45.60 11.17
N ARG A 22 -37.08 45.62 12.53
CA ARG A 22 -36.08 44.87 13.33
C ARG A 22 -36.20 43.33 13.16
N ARG A 23 -37.41 42.78 13.09
CA ARG A 23 -37.63 41.35 12.82
C ARG A 23 -37.13 40.95 11.41
N LYS A 24 -37.38 41.76 10.40
CA LYS A 24 -36.85 41.53 9.03
C LYS A 24 -35.35 41.59 9.00
N CYS A 25 -34.71 42.56 9.66
CA CYS A 25 -33.24 42.64 9.77
C CYS A 25 -32.62 41.42 10.49
N VAL A 26 -33.24 40.95 11.59
CA VAL A 26 -32.78 39.76 12.33
C VAL A 26 -32.88 38.50 11.46
N VAL A 27 -34.02 38.30 10.78
CA VAL A 27 -34.21 37.15 9.87
C VAL A 27 -33.20 37.19 8.69
N PHE A 28 -32.97 38.37 8.10
CA PHE A 28 -31.95 38.56 7.04
C PHE A 28 -30.56 38.26 7.54
N SER A 29 -30.19 38.71 8.75
CA SER A 29 -28.87 38.44 9.34
C SER A 29 -28.68 36.94 9.62
N ILE A 30 -29.69 36.24 10.14
CA ILE A 30 -29.65 34.79 10.37
C ILE A 30 -29.53 34.04 9.03
N ALA A 31 -30.32 34.40 8.02
CA ALA A 31 -30.23 33.78 6.69
C ALA A 31 -28.86 33.98 6.05
N LEU A 32 -28.29 35.17 6.14
CA LEU A 32 -26.98 35.48 5.63
C LEU A 32 -25.87 34.66 6.34
N SER A 33 -25.96 34.53 7.67
CA SER A 33 -25.02 33.74 8.47
C SER A 33 -25.09 32.24 8.09
N VAL A 34 -26.28 31.69 7.86
CA VAL A 34 -26.48 30.32 7.42
C VAL A 34 -25.86 30.08 6.01
N ILE A 35 -26.08 31.04 5.09
CA ILE A 35 -25.50 30.97 3.75
C ILE A 35 -23.97 30.99 3.81
N ILE A 36 -23.39 31.90 4.61
CA ILE A 36 -21.94 31.97 4.80
C ILE A 36 -21.40 30.67 5.39
N LEU A 37 -22.08 30.09 6.37
CA LEU A 37 -21.69 28.80 6.97
C LEU A 37 -21.72 27.66 5.94
N ILE A 38 -22.75 27.61 5.11
CA ILE A 38 -22.88 26.62 4.03
C ILE A 38 -21.73 26.80 3.00
N ILE A 39 -21.39 28.03 2.65
CA ILE A 39 -20.27 28.33 1.73
C ILE A 39 -18.94 27.90 2.36
N ILE A 40 -18.72 28.19 3.64
CA ILE A 40 -17.47 27.77 4.35
C ILE A 40 -17.39 26.25 4.40
N ILE A 41 -18.47 25.53 4.69
CA ILE A 41 -18.50 24.07 4.71
C ILE A 41 -18.24 23.53 3.29
N ALA A 42 -18.89 24.09 2.27
CA ALA A 42 -18.69 23.68 0.89
C ALA A 42 -17.26 23.94 0.39
N LEU A 43 -16.65 25.07 0.77
CA LEU A 43 -15.25 25.38 0.48
C LEU A 43 -14.30 24.45 1.26
N ALA A 44 -14.55 24.18 2.52
CA ALA A 44 -13.75 23.24 3.33
C ALA A 44 -13.80 21.83 2.75
N VAL A 45 -14.98 21.34 2.34
CA VAL A 45 -15.16 20.05 1.66
C VAL A 45 -14.48 20.04 0.29
N SER A 46 -14.57 21.15 -0.47
CA SER A 46 -13.92 21.27 -1.79
C SER A 46 -12.39 21.33 -1.68
N LEU A 47 -11.86 22.06 -0.69
CA LEU A 47 -10.42 22.13 -0.41
C LEU A 47 -9.88 20.81 0.15
N SER A 48 -10.66 20.14 0.99
CA SER A 48 -10.33 18.78 1.48
C SER A 48 -10.29 17.76 0.35
N ARG A 49 -11.07 17.95 -0.72
CA ARG A 49 -11.06 17.09 -1.90
C ARG A 49 -9.90 17.39 -2.89
N LYS A 50 -9.33 18.59 -2.86
CA LYS A 50 -8.25 18.98 -3.80
C LYS A 50 -6.86 18.42 -3.47
N GLY A 51 -6.68 17.77 -2.33
CA GLY A 51 -5.44 17.09 -1.94
C GLY A 51 -5.66 15.59 -1.71
N GLY A 52 -6.77 15.01 -2.15
CA GLY A 52 -7.08 13.60 -1.96
C GLY A 52 -6.13 12.71 -2.77
N PHE A 53 -5.47 11.79 -2.09
CA PHE A 53 -4.79 10.64 -2.66
C PHE A 53 -5.71 9.99 -3.71
N LYS A 54 -5.34 10.06 -4.99
CA LYS A 54 -6.15 9.49 -6.06
C LYS A 54 -5.85 8.00 -6.14
N TYR A 55 -6.77 7.19 -5.64
CA TYR A 55 -6.74 5.75 -5.88
C TYR A 55 -7.15 5.48 -7.32
N THR A 56 -6.26 4.85 -8.08
CA THR A 56 -6.57 4.30 -9.40
C THR A 56 -6.44 2.77 -9.30
N PRO A 57 -7.55 2.02 -9.33
CA PRO A 57 -7.49 0.58 -9.30
C PRO A 57 -6.69 0.05 -10.49
N SER A 58 -5.71 -0.82 -10.23
CA SER A 58 -5.06 -1.59 -11.29
C SER A 58 -5.90 -2.84 -11.58
N THR A 59 -6.11 -3.13 -12.86
CA THR A 59 -6.79 -4.35 -13.34
C THR A 59 -5.81 -5.42 -13.81
N ALA A 60 -4.49 -5.17 -13.72
CA ALA A 60 -3.45 -6.10 -14.14
C ALA A 60 -3.54 -7.42 -13.37
N GLN A 61 -3.55 -8.54 -14.08
CA GLN A 61 -3.68 -9.89 -13.54
C GLN A 61 -2.69 -10.84 -14.21
N VAL A 62 -2.31 -11.89 -13.48
CA VAL A 62 -1.52 -12.98 -14.04
C VAL A 62 -2.39 -13.78 -14.99
N ASN A 63 -1.94 -13.94 -16.24
CA ASN A 63 -2.60 -14.71 -17.29
C ASN A 63 -1.73 -15.82 -17.88
N ASN A 64 -0.46 -15.89 -17.47
CA ASN A 64 0.46 -16.94 -17.88
C ASN A 64 0.11 -18.25 -17.13
N THR A 65 -0.35 -19.28 -17.86
CA THR A 65 -0.74 -20.57 -17.26
C THR A 65 0.42 -21.31 -16.63
N VAL A 66 1.63 -21.16 -17.16
CA VAL A 66 2.85 -21.77 -16.61
C VAL A 66 3.17 -21.21 -15.21
N ALA A 67 2.92 -19.92 -14.99
CA ALA A 67 3.07 -19.33 -13.66
C ALA A 67 2.12 -19.98 -12.64
N PHE A 68 0.89 -20.34 -13.05
CA PHE A 68 -0.05 -21.04 -12.17
C PHE A 68 0.38 -22.47 -11.85
N GLU A 69 0.89 -23.21 -12.82
CA GLU A 69 1.35 -24.59 -12.65
C GLU A 69 2.57 -24.65 -11.74
N GLU A 70 3.50 -23.74 -11.92
CA GLU A 70 4.70 -23.63 -11.10
C GLU A 70 4.50 -22.84 -9.78
N GLY A 71 3.28 -22.46 -9.48
CA GLY A 71 2.95 -21.84 -8.21
C GLY A 71 3.21 -20.33 -8.11
N GLY A 72 3.54 -19.67 -9.20
CA GLY A 72 3.71 -18.23 -9.24
C GLY A 72 2.43 -17.43 -9.06
N ALA A 73 1.29 -18.08 -9.26
CA ALA A 73 -0.03 -17.49 -9.12
C ALA A 73 -1.08 -18.52 -8.68
N THR A 74 -2.25 -18.06 -8.27
CA THR A 74 -3.37 -18.92 -7.91
C THR A 74 -4.70 -18.36 -8.40
N ARG A 75 -5.51 -19.21 -9.04
CA ARG A 75 -6.93 -18.92 -9.36
C ARG A 75 -7.87 -19.42 -8.28
N LYS A 76 -7.33 -20.35 -7.45
CA LYS A 76 -8.13 -21.03 -6.45
C LYS A 76 -8.03 -20.31 -5.17
N SER A 77 -8.58 -19.74 -4.48
CA SER A 77 -8.48 -19.44 -3.07
C SER A 77 -7.25 -18.63 -2.66
N VAL A 78 -7.19 -17.43 -3.13
CA VAL A 78 -6.44 -16.38 -2.43
C VAL A 78 -6.97 -16.11 -1.00
N ASN A 79 -8.08 -16.73 -0.64
CA ASN A 79 -8.65 -16.67 0.71
C ASN A 79 -8.27 -17.88 1.58
N ASP A 80 -7.70 -18.92 1.01
CA ASP A 80 -7.24 -20.10 1.76
C ASP A 80 -5.78 -19.91 2.16
N THR A 81 -5.58 -19.32 3.31
CA THR A 81 -4.26 -19.05 3.88
C THR A 81 -3.58 -20.30 4.45
N SER A 82 -4.29 -21.45 4.49
CA SER A 82 -3.79 -22.71 5.06
C SER A 82 -3.05 -23.60 4.06
N ILE A 83 -3.13 -23.31 2.76
CA ILE A 83 -2.48 -24.12 1.73
C ILE A 83 -0.95 -24.01 1.84
N GLY A 84 -0.28 -25.14 2.12
CA GLY A 84 1.17 -25.26 2.24
C GLY A 84 1.58 -26.43 3.13
N ILE A 85 2.88 -26.57 3.40
CA ILE A 85 3.43 -27.67 4.20
C ILE A 85 3.42 -27.41 5.73
N GLY A 86 2.70 -26.40 6.20
CA GLY A 86 2.81 -25.91 7.58
C GLY A 86 3.91 -24.85 7.73
N ALA A 87 4.46 -24.70 8.96
CA ALA A 87 5.40 -23.62 9.29
C ALA A 87 6.79 -23.75 8.66
N GLY A 88 7.16 -24.90 8.17
CA GLY A 88 8.51 -25.15 7.67
C GLY A 88 9.56 -25.16 8.78
N THR A 89 10.81 -24.86 8.39
CA THR A 89 11.94 -24.78 9.32
C THR A 89 12.64 -23.43 9.13
N ASP A 90 12.93 -22.74 10.24
CA ASP A 90 13.76 -21.53 10.19
C ASP A 90 15.23 -21.92 9.97
N ALA A 91 15.57 -22.13 8.69
CA ALA A 91 16.90 -22.46 8.21
C ALA A 91 17.14 -21.78 6.88
N TYR A 92 18.39 -21.53 6.55
CA TYR A 92 18.78 -20.94 5.26
C TYR A 92 19.51 -21.98 4.39
N THR A 93 19.14 -22.03 3.11
CA THR A 93 19.84 -22.82 2.09
C THR A 93 20.24 -21.88 0.95
N TYR A 94 21.50 -21.85 0.58
CA TYR A 94 21.92 -21.05 -0.56
C TYR A 94 21.52 -21.74 -1.87
N TYR A 95 20.43 -21.27 -2.49
CA TYR A 95 19.97 -21.69 -3.80
C TYR A 95 20.67 -20.89 -4.89
N GLN A 96 21.17 -21.58 -5.94
CA GLN A 96 21.88 -20.97 -7.06
C GLN A 96 21.58 -21.68 -8.38
N GLY A 97 21.91 -21.03 -9.48
CA GLY A 97 21.70 -21.54 -10.82
C GLY A 97 20.31 -21.22 -11.36
N ASN A 98 19.82 -22.08 -12.22
CA ASN A 98 18.53 -21.87 -12.89
C ASN A 98 17.32 -22.20 -12.00
N ALA A 99 16.13 -21.85 -12.45
CA ALA A 99 14.90 -21.99 -11.67
C ALA A 99 14.59 -23.43 -11.20
N SER A 100 15.08 -24.47 -11.89
CA SER A 100 14.85 -25.86 -11.48
C SER A 100 15.59 -26.27 -10.21
N ASN A 101 16.57 -25.48 -9.79
CA ASN A 101 17.34 -25.71 -8.57
C ASN A 101 16.67 -25.13 -7.32
N PHE A 102 15.56 -24.42 -7.50
CA PHE A 102 14.83 -23.78 -6.42
C PHE A 102 13.64 -24.64 -5.98
N PRO A 103 13.14 -24.48 -4.74
CA PRO A 103 12.06 -25.31 -4.21
C PRO A 103 10.79 -25.23 -5.04
N SER A 104 10.19 -26.38 -5.31
CA SER A 104 8.85 -26.44 -5.91
C SER A 104 7.77 -25.90 -4.95
N LYS A 105 6.63 -25.50 -5.46
CA LYS A 105 5.53 -24.88 -4.70
C LYS A 105 5.01 -25.78 -3.58
N ASP A 106 5.01 -27.09 -3.76
CA ASP A 106 4.61 -28.08 -2.77
C ASP A 106 5.49 -28.08 -1.51
N ARG A 107 6.65 -27.41 -1.57
CA ARG A 107 7.53 -27.20 -0.43
C ARG A 107 7.35 -25.83 0.24
N TRP A 108 6.46 -25.01 -0.26
CA TRP A 108 6.20 -23.70 0.33
C TRP A 108 5.33 -23.83 1.58
N VAL A 109 5.67 -23.06 2.60
CA VAL A 109 4.87 -22.91 3.81
C VAL A 109 3.52 -22.28 3.48
N SER A 110 2.54 -22.44 4.36
CA SER A 110 1.26 -21.76 4.19
C SER A 110 1.43 -20.24 4.40
N PHE A 111 0.54 -19.45 3.84
CA PHE A 111 0.53 -18.01 4.09
C PHE A 111 0.34 -17.70 5.58
N HIS A 112 -0.56 -18.44 6.24
CA HIS A 112 -0.82 -18.29 7.66
C HIS A 112 0.44 -18.53 8.50
N ASP A 113 1.12 -19.64 8.30
CA ASP A 113 2.34 -19.96 9.03
C ASP A 113 3.48 -18.96 8.74
N MET A 114 3.62 -18.54 7.48
CA MET A 114 4.60 -17.53 7.08
C MET A 114 4.32 -16.17 7.72
N TRP A 115 3.05 -15.76 7.76
CA TRP A 115 2.62 -14.52 8.39
C TRP A 115 2.90 -14.54 9.90
N ASP A 116 2.45 -15.59 10.58
CA ASP A 116 2.60 -15.73 12.05
C ASP A 116 4.06 -15.79 12.48
N ALA A 117 4.91 -16.51 11.73
CA ALA A 117 6.34 -16.58 11.99
C ALA A 117 7.05 -15.21 11.84
N ASN A 118 6.52 -14.32 11.01
CA ASN A 118 7.07 -12.99 10.76
C ASN A 118 6.38 -11.85 11.54
N LEU A 119 5.38 -12.13 12.39
CA LEU A 119 4.66 -11.10 13.15
C LEU A 119 5.58 -10.24 14.03
N ASP A 120 6.61 -10.82 14.61
CA ASP A 120 7.56 -10.08 15.43
C ASP A 120 8.42 -9.13 14.57
N THR A 121 8.77 -9.54 13.35
CA THR A 121 9.42 -8.68 12.37
C THR A 121 8.52 -7.50 12.02
N PHE A 122 7.26 -7.72 11.68
CA PHE A 122 6.32 -6.64 11.39
C PHE A 122 6.14 -5.67 12.55
N LYS A 123 6.13 -6.18 13.79
CA LYS A 123 5.97 -5.35 15.00
C LYS A 123 7.16 -4.45 15.28
N ASN A 124 8.38 -4.85 14.91
CA ASN A 124 9.61 -4.22 15.39
C ASN A 124 10.49 -3.65 14.28
N SER A 125 10.17 -3.94 13.01
CA SER A 125 11.06 -3.65 11.87
C SER A 125 11.43 -2.18 11.72
N CYS A 126 10.51 -1.25 11.95
CA CYS A 126 10.81 0.17 11.79
C CYS A 126 11.85 0.66 12.81
N GLY A 127 11.74 0.20 14.07
CA GLY A 127 12.74 0.48 15.10
C GLY A 127 14.09 -0.18 14.81
N TRP A 128 14.08 -1.45 14.37
CA TRP A 128 15.33 -2.14 14.01
C TRP A 128 16.06 -1.50 12.84
N LEU A 129 15.30 -0.93 11.88
CA LEU A 129 15.84 -0.24 10.70
C LEU A 129 16.13 1.25 10.95
N ASP A 130 15.94 1.75 12.19
CA ASP A 130 16.08 3.17 12.54
C ASP A 130 15.25 4.10 11.63
N ARG A 131 13.98 3.71 11.39
CA ARG A 131 13.05 4.44 10.52
C ARG A 131 11.96 5.19 11.28
N GLY A 132 11.92 5.09 12.60
CA GLY A 132 10.95 5.75 13.47
C GLY A 132 10.13 4.78 14.31
N GLU A 133 8.88 5.14 14.60
CA GLU A 133 8.00 4.33 15.43
C GLU A 133 7.66 3.00 14.76
N ASN A 134 7.58 1.95 15.57
CA ASN A 134 7.18 0.62 15.11
C ASN A 134 5.71 0.60 14.65
N ASN A 135 5.39 -0.39 13.84
CA ASN A 135 4.04 -0.55 13.32
C ASN A 135 3.02 -0.77 14.43
N SER A 136 1.92 -0.03 14.39
CA SER A 136 0.77 -0.30 15.24
C SER A 136 0.04 -1.58 14.79
N PRO A 137 -0.80 -2.18 15.65
CA PRO A 137 -1.63 -3.33 15.26
C PRO A 137 -2.50 -3.05 14.02
N GLU A 138 -2.98 -1.82 13.87
CA GLU A 138 -3.81 -1.39 12.74
C GLU A 138 -2.99 -1.39 11.44
N ILE A 139 -1.75 -0.89 11.45
CA ILE A 139 -0.84 -0.91 10.30
C ILE A 139 -0.57 -2.35 9.87
N ILE A 140 -0.28 -3.23 10.83
CA ILE A 140 -0.03 -4.66 10.57
C ILE A 140 -1.27 -5.32 9.95
N GLN A 141 -2.46 -5.02 10.47
CA GLN A 141 -3.72 -5.55 9.92
C GLN A 141 -4.02 -4.97 8.52
N ASP A 142 -3.71 -3.70 8.27
CA ASP A 142 -3.87 -3.08 6.96
C ASP A 142 -2.93 -3.71 5.92
N ILE A 143 -1.69 -4.05 6.30
CA ILE A 143 -0.76 -4.80 5.43
C ILE A 143 -1.32 -6.19 5.10
N TYR A 144 -1.78 -6.93 6.11
CA TYR A 144 -2.41 -8.25 5.92
C TYR A 144 -3.57 -8.17 4.91
N ASN A 145 -4.51 -7.27 5.17
CA ASN A 145 -5.70 -7.09 4.33
C ASN A 145 -5.32 -6.70 2.90
N ALA A 146 -4.37 -5.78 2.74
CA ALA A 146 -3.93 -5.34 1.42
C ALA A 146 -3.24 -6.46 0.62
N ILE A 147 -2.47 -7.34 1.27
CA ILE A 147 -1.90 -8.53 0.63
C ILE A 147 -3.02 -9.42 0.07
N GLN A 148 -4.03 -9.74 0.89
CA GLN A 148 -5.14 -10.61 0.48
C GLN A 148 -5.96 -9.96 -0.66
N ASP A 149 -6.26 -8.66 -0.55
CA ASP A 149 -6.98 -7.91 -1.57
C ASP A 149 -6.22 -7.89 -2.91
N ARG A 150 -4.90 -7.67 -2.87
CA ARG A 150 -4.08 -7.61 -4.08
C ARG A 150 -3.85 -8.99 -4.70
N ALA A 151 -3.64 -10.00 -3.88
CA ALA A 151 -3.57 -11.39 -4.36
C ALA A 151 -4.87 -11.78 -5.10
N ASN A 152 -6.02 -11.46 -4.51
CA ASN A 152 -7.33 -11.74 -5.12
C ASN A 152 -7.53 -10.98 -6.44
N ALA A 153 -7.15 -9.72 -6.50
CA ALA A 153 -7.31 -8.87 -7.69
C ALA A 153 -6.36 -9.27 -8.82
N SER A 154 -5.11 -9.65 -8.49
CA SER A 154 -4.03 -9.88 -9.45
C SER A 154 -3.81 -11.35 -9.80
N LEU A 155 -4.35 -12.29 -9.03
CA LEU A 155 -4.06 -13.72 -9.09
C LEU A 155 -2.60 -14.09 -8.76
N VAL A 156 -1.83 -13.17 -8.18
CA VAL A 156 -0.49 -13.47 -7.64
C VAL A 156 -0.65 -14.22 -6.33
N ASP A 157 0.14 -15.26 -6.12
CA ASP A 157 0.15 -15.99 -4.86
C ASP A 157 0.51 -15.05 -3.69
N HIS A 158 -0.34 -15.00 -2.66
CA HIS A 158 -0.17 -14.10 -1.52
C HIS A 158 1.15 -14.31 -0.79
N ARG A 159 1.74 -15.52 -0.84
CA ARG A 159 3.05 -15.82 -0.24
C ARG A 159 4.18 -15.11 -0.95
N ILE A 160 4.09 -14.95 -2.27
CA ILE A 160 5.07 -14.17 -3.05
C ILE A 160 4.97 -12.69 -2.68
N ILE A 161 3.77 -12.14 -2.56
CA ILE A 161 3.58 -10.74 -2.15
C ILE A 161 4.17 -10.51 -0.75
N LEU A 162 3.85 -11.40 0.20
CA LEU A 162 4.38 -11.35 1.56
C LEU A 162 5.91 -11.46 1.59
N ALA A 163 6.48 -12.43 0.87
CA ALA A 163 7.93 -12.61 0.77
C ALA A 163 8.62 -11.35 0.23
N THR A 164 8.04 -10.72 -0.79
CA THR A 164 8.57 -9.48 -1.36
C THR A 164 8.55 -8.34 -0.34
N ILE A 165 7.45 -8.14 0.39
CA ILE A 165 7.37 -7.11 1.44
C ILE A 165 8.43 -7.33 2.52
N ILE A 166 8.61 -8.58 2.97
CA ILE A 166 9.63 -8.90 3.97
C ILE A 166 11.04 -8.65 3.41
N GLN A 167 11.29 -9.04 2.16
CA GLN A 167 12.60 -8.86 1.52
C GLN A 167 12.96 -7.40 1.32
N GLU A 168 12.03 -6.58 0.91
CA GLU A 168 12.28 -5.17 0.57
C GLU A 168 12.35 -4.25 1.80
N THR A 169 11.51 -4.50 2.80
CA THR A 169 11.34 -3.54 3.91
C THR A 169 11.12 -4.16 5.29
N ASN A 170 11.14 -5.49 5.41
CA ASN A 170 10.70 -6.19 6.62
C ASN A 170 9.30 -5.77 7.11
N GLY A 171 8.47 -5.24 6.20
CA GLY A 171 7.14 -4.75 6.50
C GLY A 171 7.08 -3.38 7.19
N CYS A 172 8.17 -2.62 7.19
CA CYS A 172 8.17 -1.24 7.69
C CYS A 172 7.76 -0.26 6.58
N PRO A 173 6.60 0.42 6.67
CA PRO A 173 6.16 1.36 5.64
C PRO A 173 6.97 2.65 5.61
N LEU A 174 7.77 2.93 6.65
CA LEU A 174 8.61 4.13 6.79
C LEU A 174 9.98 3.99 6.11
N VAL A 175 10.28 2.85 5.48
CA VAL A 175 11.53 2.66 4.74
C VAL A 175 11.60 3.66 3.59
N SER A 176 12.72 4.38 3.52
CA SER A 176 12.97 5.35 2.47
C SER A 176 13.06 4.65 1.11
N HIS A 177 12.78 5.41 0.04
CA HIS A 177 12.99 4.89 -1.31
C HIS A 177 14.47 4.57 -1.57
N THR A 178 14.70 3.51 -2.31
CA THR A 178 15.96 3.30 -3.01
C THR A 178 15.92 4.03 -4.36
N THR A 179 17.09 4.25 -4.97
CA THR A 179 17.17 4.87 -6.29
C THR A 179 17.96 3.93 -7.19
N SER A 180 17.37 3.53 -8.31
CA SER A 180 18.02 2.70 -9.30
C SER A 180 19.18 3.45 -10.01
N SER A 181 20.05 2.73 -10.69
CA SER A 181 21.15 3.32 -11.48
C SER A 181 20.65 4.31 -12.55
N GLY A 182 19.43 4.16 -13.02
CA GLY A 182 18.74 5.06 -13.94
C GLY A 182 18.09 6.28 -13.29
N GLY A 183 18.26 6.49 -11.98
CA GLY A 183 17.69 7.63 -11.25
C GLY A 183 16.22 7.46 -10.84
N THR A 184 15.63 6.30 -11.03
CA THR A 184 14.25 6.04 -10.64
C THR A 184 14.13 5.76 -9.16
N ARG A 185 13.17 6.40 -8.52
CA ARG A 185 12.84 6.16 -7.11
C ARG A 185 11.99 4.90 -6.99
N ASN A 186 12.34 4.06 -6.02
CA ASN A 186 11.60 2.83 -5.68
C ASN A 186 11.16 2.92 -4.22
N PRO A 187 10.01 3.54 -3.93
CA PRO A 187 9.51 3.69 -2.57
C PRO A 187 8.58 2.57 -2.15
N GLY A 188 8.17 2.65 -0.88
CA GLY A 188 7.07 1.88 -0.32
C GLY A 188 7.45 0.47 0.10
N LEU A 189 6.47 -0.27 0.64
CA LEU A 189 6.63 -1.59 1.24
C LEU A 189 7.27 -2.63 0.31
N MET A 190 7.10 -2.48 -1.00
CA MET A 190 7.63 -3.38 -2.01
C MET A 190 8.71 -2.71 -2.89
N GLN A 191 9.20 -1.53 -2.53
CA GLN A 191 10.22 -0.76 -3.26
C GLN A 191 9.92 -0.67 -4.77
N SER A 192 8.68 -0.26 -5.09
CA SER A 192 8.14 -0.31 -6.45
C SER A 192 8.59 0.88 -7.27
N HIS A 193 8.88 0.65 -8.55
CA HIS A 193 9.34 1.65 -9.51
C HIS A 193 8.35 2.82 -9.65
N ASN A 194 8.74 4.03 -9.21
CA ASN A 194 7.87 5.22 -9.10
C ASN A 194 6.55 4.97 -8.36
N GLY A 195 6.56 4.10 -7.37
CA GLY A 195 5.39 3.74 -6.60
C GLY A 195 4.99 4.80 -5.55
N HIS A 196 3.96 4.49 -4.80
CA HIS A 196 3.47 5.31 -3.71
C HIS A 196 4.34 5.20 -2.46
N GLU A 197 4.41 6.29 -1.70
CA GLU A 197 5.03 6.34 -0.38
C GLU A 197 3.98 6.25 0.72
N TYR A 198 4.42 5.88 1.93
CA TYR A 198 3.54 5.86 3.10
C TYR A 198 3.07 7.27 3.45
N ASN A 199 1.78 7.40 3.70
CA ASN A 199 1.16 8.64 4.14
C ASN A 199 0.39 8.41 5.46
N PRO A 200 0.88 8.87 6.61
CA PRO A 200 0.23 8.62 7.91
C PRO A 200 -1.16 9.23 8.02
N LYS A 201 -1.49 10.28 7.23
CA LYS A 201 -2.84 10.86 7.18
C LYS A 201 -3.85 9.98 6.42
N HIS A 202 -3.36 9.07 5.61
CA HIS A 202 -4.13 8.12 4.80
C HIS A 202 -3.48 6.74 4.86
N SER A 203 -3.12 6.28 6.08
CA SER A 203 -2.33 5.08 6.35
C SER A 203 -2.81 3.87 5.55
N ARG A 204 -4.04 3.43 5.78
CA ARG A 204 -4.63 2.28 5.09
C ARG A 204 -4.60 2.39 3.57
N LEU A 205 -4.95 3.57 3.02
CA LEU A 205 -4.95 3.76 1.58
C LEU A 205 -3.53 3.71 1.00
N SER A 206 -2.56 4.35 1.65
CA SER A 206 -1.18 4.33 1.19
C SER A 206 -0.55 2.95 1.27
N ILE A 207 -0.83 2.17 2.32
CA ILE A 207 -0.41 0.77 2.45
C ILE A 207 -0.95 -0.06 1.28
N MET A 208 -2.25 0.06 0.99
CA MET A 208 -2.88 -0.66 -0.11
C MET A 208 -2.25 -0.27 -1.46
N LEU A 209 -1.98 1.02 -1.69
CA LEU A 209 -1.35 1.50 -2.93
C LEU A 209 0.09 1.01 -3.09
N MET A 210 0.91 1.04 -2.03
CA MET A 210 2.27 0.52 -2.06
C MET A 210 2.31 -0.98 -2.43
N ILE A 211 1.37 -1.77 -1.90
CA ILE A 211 1.29 -3.21 -2.20
C ILE A 211 0.70 -3.44 -3.60
N GLN A 212 -0.23 -2.61 -4.04
CA GLN A 212 -0.72 -2.64 -5.42
C GLN A 212 0.38 -2.35 -6.44
N ASP A 213 1.18 -1.31 -6.20
CA ASP A 213 2.27 -0.93 -7.10
C ASP A 213 3.27 -2.06 -7.29
N GLY A 214 3.70 -2.70 -6.20
CA GLY A 214 4.61 -3.84 -6.28
C GLY A 214 3.99 -5.08 -6.90
N THR A 215 2.70 -5.32 -6.66
CA THR A 215 2.01 -6.50 -7.18
C THR A 215 1.60 -6.33 -8.64
N GLN A 216 0.92 -5.23 -8.98
CA GLN A 216 0.26 -5.01 -10.26
C GLN A 216 0.97 -3.99 -11.17
N GLY A 217 2.09 -3.43 -10.71
CA GLY A 217 2.88 -2.43 -11.43
C GLY A 217 2.36 -1.00 -11.28
N THR A 218 3.16 -0.08 -11.79
CA THR A 218 2.86 1.36 -11.90
C THR A 218 2.81 1.75 -13.38
N ASP A 219 2.40 2.97 -13.67
CA ASP A 219 2.45 3.51 -15.05
C ASP A 219 3.87 3.54 -15.63
N ALA A 220 4.89 3.46 -14.78
CA ALA A 220 6.30 3.60 -15.15
C ALA A 220 7.14 2.34 -14.92
N GLY A 221 6.60 1.30 -14.28
CA GLY A 221 7.38 0.11 -13.95
C GLY A 221 6.57 -1.16 -13.71
N TRP A 222 7.23 -2.27 -13.94
CA TRP A 222 6.66 -3.60 -13.82
C TRP A 222 6.49 -4.02 -12.37
N GLY A 223 5.35 -4.68 -12.09
CA GLY A 223 5.08 -5.38 -10.84
C GLY A 223 5.35 -6.88 -10.94
N LEU A 224 4.93 -7.63 -9.92
CA LEU A 224 5.00 -9.09 -9.93
C LEU A 224 4.16 -9.69 -11.07
N VAL A 225 3.01 -9.09 -11.40
CA VAL A 225 2.13 -9.54 -12.50
C VAL A 225 2.88 -9.59 -13.83
N ASP A 226 3.54 -8.49 -14.20
CA ASP A 226 4.25 -8.39 -15.47
C ASP A 226 5.37 -9.42 -15.57
N ASN A 227 6.15 -9.56 -14.49
CA ASN A 227 7.24 -10.50 -14.42
C ASN A 227 6.76 -11.96 -14.46
N LEU A 228 5.67 -12.30 -13.76
CA LEU A 228 5.07 -13.63 -13.80
C LEU A 228 4.52 -13.97 -15.18
N ASN A 229 3.85 -13.03 -15.85
CA ASN A 229 3.34 -13.19 -17.21
C ASN A 229 4.48 -13.36 -18.23
N LEU A 230 5.58 -12.62 -18.07
CA LEU A 230 6.70 -12.69 -18.99
C LEU A 230 7.51 -13.99 -18.83
N TYR A 231 7.86 -14.33 -17.60
CA TYR A 231 8.82 -15.42 -17.35
C TYR A 231 8.18 -16.77 -17.07
N GLY A 232 6.90 -16.84 -16.72
CA GLY A 232 6.15 -18.05 -16.46
C GLY A 232 6.68 -18.91 -15.31
N ASN A 233 7.55 -18.37 -14.47
CA ASN A 233 8.14 -19.07 -13.33
C ASN A 233 8.36 -18.08 -12.18
N PRO A 234 8.00 -18.42 -10.92
CA PRO A 234 8.06 -17.50 -9.81
C PRO A 234 9.48 -16.99 -9.52
N TYR A 235 10.48 -17.84 -9.57
CA TYR A 235 11.87 -17.44 -9.25
C TYR A 235 12.48 -16.57 -10.35
N LYS A 236 12.18 -16.85 -11.60
CA LYS A 236 12.53 -15.95 -12.72
C LYS A 236 11.83 -14.61 -12.59
N ALA A 237 10.55 -14.62 -12.22
CA ALA A 237 9.80 -13.39 -11.99
C ALA A 237 10.39 -12.56 -10.85
N MET A 238 10.79 -13.17 -9.75
CA MET A 238 11.48 -12.50 -8.63
C MET A 238 12.82 -11.90 -9.07
N ARG A 239 13.59 -12.60 -9.92
CA ARG A 239 14.82 -12.01 -10.47
C ARG A 239 14.52 -10.80 -11.35
N GLY A 240 13.54 -10.94 -12.26
CA GLY A 240 13.08 -9.83 -13.10
C GLY A 240 12.58 -8.64 -12.29
N TYR A 241 11.84 -8.89 -11.22
CA TYR A 241 11.35 -7.85 -10.30
C TYR A 241 12.50 -7.05 -9.68
N ASN A 242 13.54 -7.72 -9.18
CA ASN A 242 14.64 -7.08 -8.47
C ASN A 242 15.63 -6.39 -9.43
N SER A 243 15.98 -7.00 -10.57
CA SER A 243 17.03 -6.50 -11.47
C SER A 243 16.54 -5.98 -12.81
N GLY A 244 15.25 -6.13 -13.12
CA GLY A 244 14.67 -5.76 -14.41
C GLY A 244 14.92 -6.79 -15.53
N TYR A 245 15.77 -7.78 -15.32
CA TYR A 245 16.08 -8.82 -16.31
C TYR A 245 16.62 -10.10 -15.66
N ILE A 246 16.69 -11.18 -16.44
CA ILE A 246 17.35 -12.42 -16.04
C ILE A 246 18.74 -12.46 -16.67
N PRO A 247 19.80 -12.79 -15.91
CA PRO A 247 21.15 -12.97 -16.45
C PRO A 247 21.17 -13.95 -17.65
N THR A 248 22.02 -13.68 -18.62
CA THR A 248 22.15 -14.54 -19.83
C THR A 248 22.65 -15.94 -19.51
N SER A 249 23.39 -16.12 -18.42
CA SER A 249 23.77 -17.41 -17.85
C SER A 249 22.55 -18.26 -17.42
N GLY A 250 21.41 -17.63 -17.11
CA GLY A 250 20.27 -18.25 -16.48
C GLY A 250 20.43 -18.49 -14.98
N ASP A 251 21.54 -18.10 -14.38
CA ASP A 251 21.76 -18.21 -12.94
C ASP A 251 21.06 -17.09 -12.20
N LEU A 252 20.03 -17.47 -11.41
CA LEU A 252 19.19 -16.53 -10.67
C LEU A 252 19.86 -15.99 -9.41
N SER A 253 21.00 -16.56 -8.99
CA SER A 253 21.79 -16.07 -7.86
C SER A 253 22.72 -14.91 -8.21
N GLU A 254 22.98 -14.71 -9.51
CA GLU A 254 23.83 -13.60 -9.96
C GLU A 254 23.22 -12.24 -9.57
N LYS A 255 24.08 -11.32 -9.15
CA LYS A 255 23.68 -9.97 -8.71
C LYS A 255 22.94 -9.18 -9.81
N ALA A 256 23.31 -9.35 -11.07
CA ALA A 256 22.67 -8.72 -12.23
C ALA A 256 22.46 -7.18 -12.07
N GLY A 257 23.41 -6.51 -11.42
CA GLY A 257 23.31 -5.06 -11.15
C GLY A 257 22.36 -4.67 -10.00
N ALA A 258 21.82 -5.66 -9.28
CA ALA A 258 20.92 -5.48 -8.15
C ALA A 258 21.39 -6.27 -6.92
N THR A 259 20.51 -6.73 -6.06
CA THR A 259 20.83 -7.45 -4.82
C THR A 259 21.30 -8.88 -5.10
N ALA A 260 22.48 -9.25 -4.61
CA ALA A 260 22.94 -10.64 -4.62
C ALA A 260 22.00 -11.50 -3.75
N CYS A 261 21.89 -12.79 -4.07
CA CYS A 261 21.07 -13.76 -3.35
C CYS A 261 19.56 -13.46 -3.28
N TYR A 262 19.07 -12.37 -3.86
CA TYR A 262 17.66 -11.98 -3.76
C TYR A 262 16.68 -13.16 -3.98
N VAL A 263 16.87 -13.93 -5.04
CA VAL A 263 16.01 -15.07 -5.34
C VAL A 263 16.20 -16.22 -4.37
N SER A 264 17.43 -16.43 -3.89
CA SER A 264 17.73 -17.41 -2.83
C SER A 264 17.00 -17.03 -1.53
N ASP A 265 17.07 -15.76 -1.13
CA ASP A 265 16.37 -15.26 0.05
C ASP A 265 14.83 -15.43 -0.08
N MET A 266 14.28 -15.08 -1.22
CA MET A 266 12.85 -15.27 -1.51
C MET A 266 12.45 -16.76 -1.41
N ALA A 267 13.26 -17.66 -1.94
CA ALA A 267 13.02 -19.11 -1.86
C ALA A 267 13.03 -19.60 -0.40
N ASN A 268 13.98 -19.10 0.39
CA ASN A 268 14.08 -19.43 1.81
C ASN A 268 12.86 -18.89 2.60
N ARG A 269 12.42 -17.66 2.35
CA ARG A 269 11.21 -17.12 2.97
C ARG A 269 9.99 -17.97 2.66
N LEU A 270 9.85 -18.42 1.42
CA LEU A 270 8.75 -19.30 1.00
C LEU A 270 8.82 -20.69 1.63
N THR A 271 9.97 -21.11 2.16
CA THR A 271 10.15 -22.43 2.81
C THR A 271 10.32 -22.35 4.32
N GLY A 272 10.12 -21.17 4.93
CA GLY A 272 10.04 -21.02 6.40
C GLY A 272 11.20 -20.27 7.06
N TRP A 273 12.13 -19.70 6.29
CA TRP A 273 13.21 -18.87 6.83
C TRP A 273 12.67 -17.55 7.39
N VAL A 274 13.07 -17.24 8.62
CA VAL A 274 12.70 -16.01 9.34
C VAL A 274 13.94 -15.28 9.85
N ARG A 275 14.76 -15.95 10.67
CA ARG A 275 15.89 -15.34 11.42
C ARG A 275 17.18 -16.14 11.41
N ALA A 276 17.16 -17.37 10.93
CA ALA A 276 18.37 -18.14 10.81
C ALA A 276 19.44 -17.35 10.02
N LYS A 277 20.70 -17.54 10.38
CA LYS A 277 21.81 -16.85 9.71
C LYS A 277 21.77 -17.13 8.21
N SER A 278 21.82 -16.09 7.40
CA SER A 278 21.95 -16.24 5.94
C SER A 278 23.32 -16.84 5.59
N GLU A 279 23.30 -17.79 4.68
CA GLU A 279 24.52 -18.37 4.06
C GLU A 279 24.80 -17.77 2.68
N CYS A 280 24.20 -16.61 2.35
CA CYS A 280 24.50 -15.89 1.13
C CYS A 280 25.98 -15.52 1.06
N PRO A 281 26.72 -15.88 -0.01
CA PRO A 281 28.16 -15.57 -0.14
C PRO A 281 28.49 -14.08 -0.14
N GLY A 282 27.51 -13.22 -0.45
CA GLY A 282 27.65 -11.75 -0.41
C GLY A 282 27.36 -11.12 0.96
N GLY A 283 26.98 -11.91 1.95
CA GLY A 283 26.40 -11.43 3.21
C GLY A 283 24.93 -11.05 3.03
N ALA A 284 24.15 -11.06 4.14
CA ALA A 284 22.84 -10.43 4.15
C ALA A 284 23.06 -8.90 4.14
N GLU A 285 22.53 -8.22 3.13
CA GLU A 285 22.47 -6.75 3.12
C GLU A 285 21.37 -6.23 4.03
#